data_eac457ef72b7d5d13730e05a092fbf07
#
_entry.id   eac457ef72b7d5d13730e05a092fbf07
#
_cell.length_a   1.000
_cell.length_b   1.000
_cell.length_c   1.000
_cell.angle_alpha   90.00
_cell.angle_beta   90.00
_cell.angle_gamma   90.00
#
_symmetry.space_group_name_H-M   'P 1'
#
loop_
_entity.id
_entity.type
_entity.pdbx_description
1 polymer ?
#
loop_
_entity_poly.entity_id
_entity_poly.type
_entity_poly.pdbx_seq_one_letter_code
_entity_poly.pdbx_strand_id
1 'polypeptide(L)'
;MTSMKYLCSLLLFLVIYTSNSQSRTIPVDTLVKTTHNTTVKGQSFSYTAETGTQPVWDKNGDPMATLFYTYYTRNNVKDSANRPLIISFNGGPGSASVWMHVAYTGPRILNIDEEGYPVQPYGFRNNPNSIIDVADIVFVNPVNTGYSRMIPDKENKMPEKELFFGINADIKYLTEWVNTFVSRHNRWESPKYIIGESYGGTRVMGLANELQSSQWM
;
A
#
# COMPACT_ATOMS: atom_id res chain seq x y z
N MET A 1 43.08 -47.02 -3.41
CA MET A 1 41.69 -47.03 -2.89
C MET A 1 41.29 -45.76 -2.09
N THR A 2 42.20 -44.85 -1.77
CA THR A 2 41.92 -43.62 -0.99
C THR A 2 41.36 -42.44 -1.83
N SER A 3 41.70 -42.33 -3.12
CA SER A 3 41.27 -41.23 -3.98
C SER A 3 39.77 -41.25 -4.36
N MET A 4 39.16 -42.42 -4.42
CA MET A 4 37.76 -42.61 -4.81
C MET A 4 36.77 -42.20 -3.69
N LYS A 5 37.19 -42.29 -2.43
CA LYS A 5 36.36 -41.87 -1.27
C LYS A 5 36.22 -40.37 -1.18
N TYR A 6 37.24 -39.61 -1.55
CA TYR A 6 37.21 -38.14 -1.56
C TYR A 6 36.41 -37.57 -2.74
N LEU A 7 36.40 -38.30 -3.89
CA LEU A 7 35.61 -37.91 -5.06
C LEU A 7 34.10 -38.04 -4.77
N CYS A 8 33.67 -39.10 -4.10
CA CYS A 8 32.27 -39.28 -3.68
C CYS A 8 31.83 -38.22 -2.63
N SER A 9 32.71 -37.84 -1.69
CA SER A 9 32.43 -36.80 -0.70
C SER A 9 32.33 -35.40 -1.34
N LEU A 10 33.13 -35.13 -2.35
CA LEU A 10 33.08 -33.87 -3.09
C LEU A 10 31.79 -33.76 -3.94
N LEU A 11 31.34 -34.84 -4.55
CA LEU A 11 30.08 -34.88 -5.29
C LEU A 11 28.85 -34.75 -4.38
N LEU A 12 28.91 -35.30 -3.15
CA LEU A 12 27.82 -35.11 -2.17
C LEU A 12 27.72 -33.68 -1.69
N PHE A 13 28.83 -32.94 -1.58
CA PHE A 13 28.82 -31.53 -1.24
C PHE A 13 28.31 -30.61 -2.37
N LEU A 14 28.48 -30.98 -3.63
CA LEU A 14 27.98 -30.21 -4.78
C LEU A 14 26.46 -30.32 -4.95
N VAL A 15 25.84 -31.39 -4.49
CA VAL A 15 24.38 -31.63 -4.62
C VAL A 15 23.58 -30.82 -3.57
N ILE A 16 24.23 -30.37 -2.50
CA ILE A 16 23.54 -29.62 -1.40
C ILE A 16 23.35 -28.13 -1.73
N TYR A 17 24.00 -27.60 -2.75
CA TYR A 17 23.94 -26.13 -3.08
C TYR A 17 22.98 -25.74 -4.19
N THR A 18 22.12 -26.63 -4.68
CA THR A 18 20.96 -26.22 -5.46
C THR A 18 19.82 -25.83 -4.53
N SER A 19 20.03 -24.81 -3.72
CA SER A 19 18.94 -24.08 -3.07
C SER A 19 18.11 -23.46 -4.18
N ASN A 20 17.00 -24.07 -4.55
CA ASN A 20 15.98 -23.40 -5.34
C ASN A 20 15.52 -22.18 -4.53
N SER A 21 16.15 -21.04 -4.77
CA SER A 21 15.60 -19.75 -4.36
C SER A 21 14.30 -19.57 -5.14
N GLN A 22 13.20 -20.01 -4.55
CA GLN A 22 11.90 -19.62 -5.06
C GLN A 22 11.83 -18.11 -4.99
N SER A 23 11.92 -17.45 -6.14
CA SER A 23 11.67 -16.02 -6.22
C SER A 23 10.22 -15.80 -5.79
N ARG A 24 10.02 -15.21 -4.61
CA ARG A 24 8.70 -14.82 -4.15
C ARG A 24 8.25 -13.63 -4.99
N THR A 25 7.32 -13.87 -5.90
CA THR A 25 6.70 -12.80 -6.67
C THR A 25 5.55 -12.17 -5.86
N ILE A 26 5.48 -10.84 -5.90
CA ILE A 26 4.32 -10.13 -5.34
C ILE A 26 3.20 -10.23 -6.37
N PRO A 27 1.98 -10.67 -5.99
CA PRO A 27 0.85 -10.71 -6.90
C PRO A 27 0.55 -9.32 -7.47
N VAL A 28 0.24 -9.26 -8.76
CA VAL A 28 0.02 -8.00 -9.48
C VAL A 28 -1.28 -7.34 -9.09
N ASP A 29 -2.35 -8.14 -8.94
CA ASP A 29 -3.70 -7.69 -8.61
C ASP A 29 -4.33 -8.72 -7.67
N THR A 30 -4.41 -8.40 -6.40
CA THR A 30 -4.97 -9.28 -5.38
C THR A 30 -5.48 -8.50 -4.20
N LEU A 31 -6.37 -9.10 -3.45
CA LEU A 31 -6.83 -8.54 -2.18
C LEU A 31 -7.19 -9.62 -1.16
N VAL A 32 -7.05 -9.26 0.11
CA VAL A 32 -7.51 -10.03 1.26
C VAL A 32 -8.34 -9.11 2.14
N LYS A 33 -9.49 -9.60 2.60
CA LYS A 33 -10.39 -8.87 3.52
C LYS A 33 -10.47 -9.57 4.86
N THR A 34 -10.43 -8.78 5.92
CA THR A 34 -10.63 -9.23 7.30
C THR A 34 -11.54 -8.27 8.03
N THR A 35 -12.31 -8.76 9.01
CA THR A 35 -13.20 -7.94 9.83
C THR A 35 -12.66 -7.84 11.25
N HIS A 36 -12.70 -6.65 11.80
CA HIS A 36 -12.17 -6.33 13.13
C HIS A 36 -13.15 -5.45 13.89
N ASN A 37 -12.94 -5.33 15.21
CA ASN A 37 -13.63 -4.40 16.08
C ASN A 37 -12.65 -3.38 16.65
N THR A 38 -13.12 -2.17 16.88
CA THR A 38 -12.36 -1.09 17.52
C THR A 38 -13.28 -0.22 18.36
N THR A 39 -12.66 0.61 19.19
CA THR A 39 -13.35 1.68 19.94
C THR A 39 -12.62 2.99 19.67
N VAL A 40 -13.32 3.96 19.08
CA VAL A 40 -12.79 5.29 18.77
C VAL A 40 -13.67 6.32 19.48
N LYS A 41 -13.06 7.22 20.25
CA LYS A 41 -13.77 8.25 21.03
C LYS A 41 -14.95 7.70 21.85
N GLY A 42 -14.78 6.51 22.43
CA GLY A 42 -15.79 5.85 23.24
C GLY A 42 -16.89 5.09 22.46
N GLN A 43 -16.89 5.14 21.13
CA GLN A 43 -17.83 4.40 20.28
C GLN A 43 -17.21 3.10 19.78
N SER A 44 -17.84 1.98 20.07
CA SER A 44 -17.42 0.66 19.57
C SER A 44 -18.15 0.32 18.27
N PHE A 45 -17.41 -0.12 17.26
CA PHE A 45 -17.94 -0.56 15.98
C PHE A 45 -17.00 -1.56 15.30
N SER A 46 -17.54 -2.28 14.31
CA SER A 46 -16.73 -3.13 13.44
C SER A 46 -16.26 -2.39 12.19
N TYR A 47 -15.13 -2.81 11.65
CA TYR A 47 -14.60 -2.34 10.38
C TYR A 47 -14.00 -3.47 9.56
N THR A 48 -13.95 -3.29 8.26
CA THR A 48 -13.25 -4.18 7.33
C THR A 48 -11.89 -3.60 6.99
N ALA A 49 -10.86 -4.42 7.09
CA ALA A 49 -9.53 -4.14 6.55
C ALA A 49 -9.38 -4.92 5.25
N GLU A 50 -9.14 -4.21 4.16
CA GLU A 50 -8.80 -4.76 2.86
C GLU A 50 -7.34 -4.43 2.57
N THR A 51 -6.53 -5.46 2.32
CA THR A 51 -5.12 -5.30 1.99
C THR A 51 -4.84 -6.01 0.68
N GLY A 52 -4.18 -5.35 -0.23
CA GLY A 52 -3.93 -5.93 -1.54
C GLY A 52 -2.97 -5.14 -2.40
N THR A 53 -2.96 -5.52 -3.66
CA THR A 53 -2.20 -4.85 -4.71
C THR A 53 -3.13 -4.50 -5.85
N GLN A 54 -2.95 -3.31 -6.43
CA GLN A 54 -3.66 -2.85 -7.60
C GLN A 54 -2.66 -2.33 -8.63
N PRO A 55 -2.73 -2.82 -9.88
CA PRO A 55 -1.80 -2.37 -10.93
C PRO A 55 -2.08 -0.96 -11.43
N VAL A 56 -1.04 -0.39 -12.05
CA VAL A 56 -1.09 0.73 -12.99
C VAL A 56 -0.74 0.17 -14.35
N TRP A 57 -1.51 0.52 -15.38
CA TRP A 57 -1.38 -0.03 -16.72
C TRP A 57 -0.75 0.98 -17.69
N ASP A 58 -0.16 0.45 -18.74
CA ASP A 58 0.21 1.23 -19.93
C ASP A 58 -1.02 1.46 -20.83
N LYS A 59 -0.80 2.17 -21.94
CA LYS A 59 -1.84 2.45 -22.95
C LYS A 59 -2.36 1.21 -23.67
N ASN A 60 -1.69 0.08 -23.57
CA ASN A 60 -2.08 -1.20 -24.18
C ASN A 60 -2.85 -2.08 -23.18
N GLY A 61 -2.94 -1.67 -21.92
CA GLY A 61 -3.55 -2.43 -20.84
C GLY A 61 -2.61 -3.46 -20.19
N ASP A 62 -1.31 -3.39 -20.46
CA ASP A 62 -0.32 -4.24 -19.78
C ASP A 62 0.11 -3.56 -18.45
N PRO A 63 0.25 -4.31 -17.34
CA PRO A 63 0.60 -3.74 -16.05
C PRO A 63 2.08 -3.31 -16.03
N MET A 64 2.34 -2.05 -15.67
CA MET A 64 3.68 -1.47 -15.54
C MET A 64 4.19 -1.50 -14.10
N ALA A 65 3.31 -1.42 -13.15
CA ALA A 65 3.62 -1.45 -11.73
C ALA A 65 2.42 -1.99 -10.94
N THR A 66 2.68 -2.49 -9.75
CA THR A 66 1.62 -2.82 -8.79
C THR A 66 1.85 -2.06 -7.50
N LEU A 67 0.80 -1.41 -7.00
CA LEU A 67 0.83 -0.64 -5.77
C LEU A 67 0.13 -1.41 -4.66
N PHE A 68 0.85 -1.62 -3.59
CA PHE A 68 0.30 -2.18 -2.35
C PHE A 68 -0.49 -1.10 -1.60
N TYR A 69 -1.66 -1.47 -1.08
CA TYR A 69 -2.49 -0.60 -0.28
C TYR A 69 -3.12 -1.35 0.90
N THR A 70 -3.56 -0.57 1.89
CA THR A 70 -4.44 -1.04 2.96
C THR A 70 -5.61 -0.06 3.08
N TYR A 71 -6.82 -0.58 2.92
CA TYR A 71 -8.07 0.17 2.93
C TYR A 71 -8.93 -0.25 4.12
N TYR A 72 -9.39 0.72 4.89
CA TYR A 72 -10.25 0.52 6.04
C TYR A 72 -11.61 1.16 5.81
N THR A 73 -12.66 0.37 6.01
CA THR A 73 -14.05 0.81 5.89
C THR A 73 -14.82 0.49 7.16
N ARG A 74 -15.57 1.45 7.69
CA ARG A 74 -16.49 1.20 8.80
C ARG A 74 -17.67 0.39 8.32
N ASN A 75 -18.01 -0.69 9.04
CA ASN A 75 -19.17 -1.52 8.73
C ASN A 75 -20.48 -0.90 9.27
N ASN A 76 -21.61 -1.37 8.73
CA ASN A 76 -22.95 -0.97 9.15
C ASN A 76 -23.23 0.54 9.06
N VAL A 77 -22.66 1.20 8.07
CA VAL A 77 -22.94 2.60 7.74
C VAL A 77 -24.15 2.66 6.81
N LYS A 78 -25.13 3.52 7.10
CA LYS A 78 -26.37 3.62 6.29
C LYS A 78 -26.11 4.06 4.85
N ASP A 79 -25.14 4.95 4.65
CA ASP A 79 -24.79 5.53 3.37
C ASP A 79 -23.27 5.47 3.18
N SER A 80 -22.79 4.32 2.72
CA SER A 80 -21.36 4.10 2.50
C SER A 80 -20.86 4.82 1.25
N ALA A 81 -21.71 5.08 0.26
CA ALA A 81 -21.33 5.77 -0.98
C ALA A 81 -20.97 7.24 -0.71
N ASN A 82 -21.74 7.91 0.14
CA ASN A 82 -21.50 9.32 0.51
C ASN A 82 -20.56 9.48 1.71
N ARG A 83 -20.09 8.41 2.32
CA ARG A 83 -19.13 8.50 3.42
C ARG A 83 -17.78 9.03 2.90
N PRO A 84 -17.12 9.99 3.59
CA PRO A 84 -15.83 10.50 3.17
C PRO A 84 -14.79 9.40 2.93
N LEU A 85 -14.01 9.55 1.86
CA LEU A 85 -12.86 8.71 1.52
C LEU A 85 -11.58 9.52 1.65
N ILE A 86 -10.65 9.04 2.48
CA ILE A 86 -9.33 9.64 2.65
C ILE A 86 -8.29 8.79 1.95
N ILE A 87 -7.44 9.41 1.14
CA ILE A 87 -6.30 8.79 0.48
C ILE A 87 -5.04 9.33 1.14
N SER A 88 -4.22 8.44 1.70
CA SER A 88 -3.13 8.80 2.61
C SER A 88 -1.77 8.36 2.11
N PHE A 89 -0.78 9.27 2.18
CA PHE A 89 0.58 9.07 1.77
C PHE A 89 1.59 9.51 2.82
N ASN A 90 2.69 8.77 2.98
CA ASN A 90 3.92 9.33 3.54
C ASN A 90 4.75 10.04 2.47
N GLY A 91 5.81 10.66 2.90
CA GLY A 91 6.75 11.42 2.09
C GLY A 91 7.97 10.64 1.65
N GLY A 92 9.10 11.27 1.81
CA GLY A 92 10.41 10.75 1.44
C GLY A 92 11.05 11.43 0.22
N PRO A 93 10.68 11.17 -1.04
CA PRO A 93 9.49 10.50 -1.64
C PRO A 93 9.47 8.97 -1.59
N GLY A 94 10.54 8.32 -1.17
CA GLY A 94 10.72 6.86 -1.20
C GLY A 94 10.14 6.10 0.02
N SER A 95 9.33 6.70 0.86
CA SER A 95 8.71 6.03 2.01
C SER A 95 7.39 5.36 1.67
N ALA A 96 7.19 4.15 2.18
CA ALA A 96 5.87 3.55 2.27
C ALA A 96 4.98 4.36 3.22
N SER A 97 3.66 4.27 3.07
CA SER A 97 2.69 5.02 3.90
C SER A 97 2.53 4.47 5.32
N VAL A 98 3.62 3.97 5.90
CA VAL A 98 3.62 3.22 7.16
C VAL A 98 3.37 4.10 8.38
N TRP A 99 3.94 5.31 8.44
CA TRP A 99 3.75 6.20 9.59
C TRP A 99 2.34 6.76 9.64
N MET A 100 1.84 7.25 8.51
CA MET A 100 0.44 7.70 8.40
C MET A 100 -0.52 6.57 8.78
N HIS A 101 -0.19 5.32 8.42
CA HIS A 101 -1.00 4.14 8.69
C HIS A 101 -0.97 3.74 10.17
N VAL A 102 0.21 3.38 10.69
CA VAL A 102 0.34 2.69 11.98
C VAL A 102 0.88 3.56 13.11
N ALA A 103 1.14 4.83 12.88
CA ALA A 103 1.51 5.78 13.93
C ALA A 103 0.48 6.89 14.14
N TYR A 104 -0.31 7.26 13.11
CA TYR A 104 -1.20 8.42 13.22
C TYR A 104 -2.69 8.11 13.06
N THR A 105 -3.15 7.69 11.87
CA THR A 105 -4.56 7.78 11.50
C THR A 105 -5.29 6.45 11.37
N GLY A 106 -4.57 5.35 11.25
CA GLY A 106 -5.16 4.01 11.11
C GLY A 106 -5.92 3.55 12.36
N PRO A 107 -6.76 2.50 12.26
CA PRO A 107 -7.52 1.97 13.40
C PRO A 107 -6.64 1.24 14.43
N ARG A 108 -5.44 0.88 14.06
CA ARG A 108 -4.42 0.28 14.93
C ARG A 108 -3.15 1.09 14.85
N ILE A 109 -2.50 1.34 15.99
CA ILE A 109 -1.22 2.05 16.05
C ILE A 109 -0.19 1.21 16.80
N LEU A 110 1.07 1.47 16.53
CA LEU A 110 2.21 0.91 17.25
C LEU A 110 2.11 1.24 18.74
N ASN A 111 2.49 0.29 19.59
CA ASN A 111 2.60 0.52 21.02
C ASN A 111 3.97 1.13 21.33
N ILE A 112 4.03 2.45 21.21
CA ILE A 112 5.23 3.29 21.45
C ILE A 112 4.89 4.36 22.48
N ASP A 113 5.92 4.87 23.19
CA ASP A 113 5.83 6.03 24.07
C ASP A 113 5.85 7.35 23.27
N GLU A 114 5.87 8.48 24.00
CA GLU A 114 5.87 9.83 23.40
C GLU A 114 7.16 10.13 22.64
N GLU A 115 8.28 9.50 23.03
CA GLU A 115 9.58 9.61 22.36
C GLU A 115 9.72 8.67 21.16
N GLY A 116 8.77 7.75 20.95
CA GLY A 116 8.73 6.81 19.83
C GLY A 116 9.40 5.46 20.10
N TYR A 117 9.76 5.15 21.36
CA TYR A 117 10.33 3.85 21.71
C TYR A 117 9.24 2.78 21.92
N PRO A 118 9.52 1.52 21.52
CA PRO A 118 8.59 0.42 21.73
C PRO A 118 8.32 0.16 23.22
N VAL A 119 7.04 0.07 23.60
CA VAL A 119 6.58 -0.21 24.95
C VAL A 119 5.96 -1.61 25.01
N GLN A 120 6.16 -2.32 26.13
CA GLN A 120 5.55 -3.61 26.37
C GLN A 120 4.02 -3.47 26.63
N PRO A 121 3.17 -4.41 26.13
CA PRO A 121 3.53 -5.48 25.19
C PRO A 121 3.82 -4.95 23.79
N TYR A 122 4.87 -5.45 23.15
CA TYR A 122 5.25 -5.03 21.80
C TYR A 122 4.15 -5.38 20.78
N GLY A 123 3.97 -4.51 19.79
CA GLY A 123 3.02 -4.74 18.71
C GLY A 123 2.07 -3.56 18.50
N PHE A 124 0.79 -3.86 18.24
CA PHE A 124 -0.22 -2.86 17.91
C PHE A 124 -1.31 -2.80 18.98
N ARG A 125 -1.78 -1.61 19.26
CA ARG A 125 -2.97 -1.34 20.06
C ARG A 125 -4.05 -0.65 19.26
N ASN A 126 -5.29 -0.65 19.74
CA ASN A 126 -6.34 0.15 19.12
C ASN A 126 -5.99 1.63 19.19
N ASN A 127 -6.29 2.35 18.13
CA ASN A 127 -6.11 3.80 18.06
C ASN A 127 -7.40 4.50 18.52
N PRO A 128 -7.43 5.10 19.71
CA PRO A 128 -8.62 5.78 20.20
C PRO A 128 -8.95 7.06 19.44
N ASN A 129 -8.00 7.58 18.65
CA ASN A 129 -8.10 8.80 17.85
C ASN A 129 -8.10 8.53 16.35
N SER A 130 -8.36 7.28 15.92
CA SER A 130 -8.44 6.95 14.51
C SER A 130 -9.54 7.75 13.83
N ILE A 131 -9.28 8.16 12.59
CA ILE A 131 -10.26 8.90 11.77
C ILE A 131 -11.32 7.98 11.14
N ILE A 132 -11.24 6.66 11.36
CA ILE A 132 -12.23 5.70 10.84
C ILE A 132 -13.63 5.90 11.46
N ASP A 133 -13.77 6.66 12.53
CA ASP A 133 -15.06 7.04 13.08
C ASP A 133 -15.87 7.93 12.11
N VAL A 134 -15.21 8.79 11.34
CA VAL A 134 -15.83 9.77 10.44
C VAL A 134 -15.61 9.53 8.96
N ALA A 135 -14.57 8.80 8.56
CA ALA A 135 -14.19 8.57 7.18
C ALA A 135 -13.65 7.16 6.96
N ASP A 136 -13.73 6.66 5.73
CA ASP A 136 -12.95 5.50 5.31
C ASP A 136 -11.59 5.98 4.81
N ILE A 137 -10.55 5.15 4.95
CA ILE A 137 -9.19 5.58 4.63
C ILE A 137 -8.40 4.49 3.91
N VAL A 138 -7.69 4.88 2.85
CA VAL A 138 -6.73 4.03 2.15
C VAL A 138 -5.31 4.58 2.28
N PHE A 139 -4.39 3.71 2.69
CA PHE A 139 -2.96 3.96 2.75
C PHE A 139 -2.31 3.34 1.54
N VAL A 140 -1.70 4.17 0.69
CA VAL A 140 -1.12 3.73 -0.58
C VAL A 140 0.39 3.81 -0.52
N ASN A 141 1.06 2.75 -0.89
CA ASN A 141 2.52 2.75 -1.05
C ASN A 141 2.85 3.13 -2.51
N PRO A 142 3.50 4.28 -2.75
CA PRO A 142 3.98 4.64 -4.08
C PRO A 142 4.89 3.57 -4.69
N VAL A 143 5.09 3.61 -6.00
CA VAL A 143 5.94 2.64 -6.72
C VAL A 143 7.33 2.52 -6.09
N ASN A 144 7.80 1.28 -5.94
CA ASN A 144 9.06 0.89 -5.28
C ASN A 144 9.20 1.30 -3.82
N THR A 145 8.08 1.56 -3.14
CA THR A 145 8.04 1.70 -1.67
C THR A 145 7.28 0.54 -1.04
N GLY A 146 7.63 0.15 0.17
CA GLY A 146 6.99 -0.97 0.86
C GLY A 146 6.96 -2.23 -0.02
N TYR A 147 5.75 -2.72 -0.31
CA TYR A 147 5.52 -3.89 -1.18
C TYR A 147 5.17 -3.52 -2.62
N SER A 148 5.08 -2.24 -2.97
CA SER A 148 4.84 -1.79 -4.34
C SER A 148 6.07 -1.99 -5.22
N ARG A 149 5.88 -2.45 -6.46
CA ARG A 149 6.98 -2.77 -7.38
C ARG A 149 6.61 -2.39 -8.82
N MET A 150 7.62 -2.00 -9.57
CA MET A 150 7.56 -2.02 -11.03
C MET A 150 7.46 -3.47 -11.50
N ILE A 151 6.78 -3.69 -12.63
CA ILE A 151 6.55 -5.01 -13.21
C ILE A 151 7.20 -5.05 -14.60
N PRO A 152 8.02 -6.07 -14.91
CA PRO A 152 8.52 -6.25 -16.25
C PRO A 152 7.39 -6.64 -17.22
N ASP A 153 7.54 -6.25 -18.47
CA ASP A 153 6.67 -6.65 -19.56
C ASP A 153 6.83 -8.14 -19.93
N LYS A 154 6.11 -8.58 -20.97
CA LYS A 154 6.14 -9.96 -21.47
C LYS A 154 7.50 -10.40 -22.02
N GLU A 155 8.36 -9.44 -22.35
CA GLU A 155 9.74 -9.64 -22.82
C GLU A 155 10.75 -9.55 -21.66
N ASN A 156 10.27 -9.47 -20.42
CA ASN A 156 11.07 -9.30 -19.19
C ASN A 156 11.85 -7.98 -19.14
N LYS A 157 11.39 -6.95 -19.83
CA LYS A 157 11.96 -5.61 -19.80
C LYS A 157 11.22 -4.76 -18.75
N MET A 158 11.99 -4.11 -17.87
CA MET A 158 11.43 -3.19 -16.89
C MET A 158 10.95 -1.90 -17.54
N PRO A 159 9.83 -1.31 -17.08
CA PRO A 159 9.41 0.02 -17.52
C PRO A 159 10.48 1.08 -17.24
N GLU A 160 10.48 2.13 -18.04
CA GLU A 160 11.39 3.26 -17.85
C GLU A 160 11.10 3.94 -16.49
N LYS A 161 12.15 4.26 -15.74
CA LYS A 161 12.04 4.86 -14.40
C LYS A 161 11.35 6.22 -14.40
N GLU A 162 11.52 6.97 -15.47
CA GLU A 162 10.94 8.27 -15.71
C GLU A 162 9.42 8.29 -15.73
N LEU A 163 8.79 7.13 -15.93
CA LEU A 163 7.33 6.96 -15.83
C LEU A 163 6.79 7.04 -14.38
N PHE A 164 7.68 6.86 -13.40
CA PHE A 164 7.28 6.78 -11.98
C PHE A 164 8.02 7.77 -11.09
N PHE A 165 9.24 8.17 -11.44
CA PHE A 165 10.09 8.99 -10.59
C PHE A 165 10.21 10.42 -11.11
N GLY A 166 9.99 11.37 -10.23
CA GLY A 166 9.84 12.79 -10.49
C GLY A 166 8.43 13.27 -10.17
N ILE A 167 8.26 14.54 -9.84
CA ILE A 167 7.00 15.08 -9.31
C ILE A 167 5.83 14.81 -10.27
N ASN A 168 5.98 15.15 -11.54
CA ASN A 168 4.90 15.00 -12.52
C ASN A 168 4.57 13.54 -12.82
N ALA A 169 5.57 12.67 -12.88
CA ALA A 169 5.38 11.24 -13.09
C ALA A 169 4.65 10.60 -11.89
N ASP A 170 5.08 10.95 -10.67
CA ASP A 170 4.46 10.50 -9.42
C ASP A 170 2.97 10.88 -9.37
N ILE A 171 2.65 12.13 -9.69
CA ILE A 171 1.26 12.59 -9.74
C ILE A 171 0.47 11.84 -10.81
N LYS A 172 1.01 11.68 -12.01
CA LYS A 172 0.31 11.07 -13.15
C LYS A 172 -0.12 9.64 -12.87
N TYR A 173 0.80 8.75 -12.49
CA TYR A 173 0.42 7.35 -12.26
C TYR A 173 -0.45 7.18 -11.02
N LEU A 174 -0.29 8.02 -9.99
CA LEU A 174 -1.15 7.98 -8.80
C LEU A 174 -2.56 8.48 -9.12
N THR A 175 -2.73 9.44 -10.02
CA THR A 175 -4.05 9.86 -10.53
C THR A 175 -4.79 8.69 -11.18
N GLU A 176 -4.13 7.95 -12.06
CA GLU A 176 -4.69 6.76 -12.70
C GLU A 176 -5.03 5.67 -11.68
N TRP A 177 -4.14 5.47 -10.71
CA TRP A 177 -4.37 4.51 -9.63
C TRP A 177 -5.59 4.88 -8.78
N VAL A 178 -5.72 6.15 -8.37
CA VAL A 178 -6.86 6.65 -7.57
C VAL A 178 -8.16 6.52 -8.36
N ASN A 179 -8.16 6.88 -9.64
CA ASN A 179 -9.32 6.75 -10.52
C ASN A 179 -9.81 5.28 -10.57
N THR A 180 -8.88 4.35 -10.77
CA THR A 180 -9.19 2.92 -10.75
C THR A 180 -9.70 2.45 -9.39
N PHE A 181 -9.06 2.89 -8.30
CA PHE A 181 -9.45 2.53 -6.94
C PHE A 181 -10.87 3.00 -6.61
N VAL A 182 -11.18 4.25 -6.91
CA VAL A 182 -12.51 4.85 -6.70
C VAL A 182 -13.58 4.10 -7.50
N SER A 183 -13.28 3.72 -8.75
CA SER A 183 -14.17 2.94 -9.61
C SER A 183 -14.42 1.53 -9.06
N ARG A 184 -13.35 0.81 -8.68
CA ARG A 184 -13.45 -0.56 -8.14
C ARG A 184 -14.22 -0.64 -6.84
N HIS A 185 -14.14 0.41 -6.01
CA HIS A 185 -14.79 0.44 -4.70
C HIS A 185 -16.13 1.20 -4.70
N ASN A 186 -16.59 1.63 -5.88
CA ASN A 186 -17.83 2.40 -6.04
C ASN A 186 -17.89 3.64 -5.13
N ARG A 187 -16.79 4.44 -5.16
CA ARG A 187 -16.63 5.61 -4.27
C ARG A 187 -16.66 6.94 -5.02
N TRP A 188 -17.30 6.98 -6.21
CA TRP A 188 -17.40 8.22 -7.00
C TRP A 188 -18.18 9.32 -6.29
N GLU A 189 -19.26 8.99 -5.60
CA GLU A 189 -20.10 9.93 -4.85
C GLU A 189 -19.47 10.39 -3.52
N SER A 190 -18.49 9.65 -3.01
CA SER A 190 -17.82 9.98 -1.75
C SER A 190 -17.10 11.32 -1.83
N PRO A 191 -17.24 12.21 -0.84
CA PRO A 191 -16.32 13.32 -0.66
C PRO A 191 -14.90 12.80 -0.50
N LYS A 192 -13.96 13.29 -1.30
CA LYS A 192 -12.58 12.80 -1.34
C LYS A 192 -11.65 13.76 -0.67
N TYR A 193 -10.79 13.25 0.18
CA TYR A 193 -9.75 13.99 0.88
C TYR A 193 -8.42 13.29 0.66
N ILE A 194 -7.36 14.05 0.48
CA ILE A 194 -6.01 13.52 0.33
C ILE A 194 -5.17 14.09 1.46
N ILE A 195 -4.46 13.22 2.18
CA ILE A 195 -3.57 13.64 3.25
C ILE A 195 -2.16 13.13 3.01
N GLY A 196 -1.16 13.94 3.38
CA GLY A 196 0.24 13.58 3.18
C GLY A 196 1.15 14.24 4.21
N GLU A 197 2.22 13.54 4.55
CA GLU A 197 3.27 13.99 5.44
C GLU A 197 4.53 14.29 4.63
N SER A 198 5.26 15.38 4.94
CA SER A 198 6.53 15.75 4.31
C SER A 198 6.40 15.89 2.77
N TYR A 199 7.19 15.18 1.96
CA TYR A 199 7.00 15.15 0.50
C TYR A 199 5.59 14.68 0.09
N GLY A 200 4.89 13.92 0.93
CA GLY A 200 3.48 13.61 0.75
C GLY A 200 2.61 14.87 0.60
N GLY A 201 2.99 16.00 1.19
CA GLY A 201 2.34 17.30 0.99
C GLY A 201 2.46 17.79 -0.45
N THR A 202 3.65 17.71 -1.07
CA THR A 202 3.85 18.02 -2.50
C THR A 202 2.99 17.11 -3.38
N ARG A 203 2.97 15.81 -3.07
CA ARG A 203 2.14 14.82 -3.76
C ARG A 203 0.65 15.16 -3.68
N VAL A 204 0.16 15.49 -2.49
CA VAL A 204 -1.25 15.86 -2.24
C VAL A 204 -1.67 17.06 -3.08
N MET A 205 -0.87 18.11 -3.13
CA MET A 205 -1.19 19.32 -3.90
C MET A 205 -1.29 19.04 -5.40
N GLY A 206 -0.30 18.33 -5.96
CA GLY A 206 -0.30 17.97 -7.37
C GLY A 206 -1.40 16.98 -7.74
N LEU A 207 -1.61 15.97 -6.90
CA LEU A 207 -2.64 14.95 -7.12
C LEU A 207 -4.05 15.54 -7.04
N ALA A 208 -4.33 16.43 -6.08
CA ALA A 208 -5.62 17.10 -5.98
C ALA A 208 -5.92 17.95 -7.21
N ASN A 209 -4.93 18.71 -7.70
CA ASN A 209 -5.09 19.50 -8.92
C ASN A 209 -5.34 18.60 -10.14
N GLU A 210 -4.60 17.51 -10.29
CA GLU A 210 -4.74 16.59 -11.44
C GLU A 210 -6.07 15.84 -11.40
N LEU A 211 -6.49 15.33 -10.24
CA LEU A 211 -7.79 14.65 -10.09
C LEU A 211 -8.96 15.59 -10.41
N GLN A 212 -8.90 16.85 -9.96
CA GLN A 212 -9.95 17.83 -10.25
C GLN A 212 -9.97 18.21 -11.73
N SER A 213 -8.82 18.42 -12.37
CA SER A 213 -8.75 18.93 -13.74
C SER A 213 -8.95 17.85 -14.80
N SER A 214 -8.45 16.63 -14.57
CA SER A 214 -8.46 15.54 -15.57
C SER A 214 -9.50 14.45 -15.30
N GLN A 215 -9.91 14.26 -14.04
CA GLN A 215 -10.82 13.19 -13.64
C GLN A 215 -12.16 13.68 -13.11
N TRP A 216 -12.36 14.99 -12.96
CA TRP A 216 -13.60 15.61 -12.44
C TRP A 216 -13.99 15.10 -11.04
N MET A 217 -13.00 14.84 -10.18
CA MET A 217 -13.17 14.40 -8.78
C MET A 217 -13.25 15.54 -7.79
#